data_e3136f1214f2085726cc3b36d3434e12
#
_entry.id   e3136f1214f2085726cc3b36d3434e12
#
_cell.length_a   1.000
_cell.length_b   1.000
_cell.length_c   1.000
_cell.angle_alpha   90.00
_cell.angle_beta   90.00
_cell.angle_gamma   90.00
#
_symmetry.space_group_name_H-M   'P 1'
#
loop_
_entity.id
_entity.type
_entity.pdbx_description
1 polymer ?
#
loop_
_entity_poly.entity_id
_entity_poly.type
_entity_poly.pdbx_seq_one_letter_code
_entity_poly.pdbx_strand_id
1 'polypeptide(L)'
;EIAQCLVGSEMCIRDRGESLLKYLPLGFNDLMYGYFRTLCVGYGIYAVANTMLLLLLYFTDYRGALAASVIFAVGTSVFTVISLFCPQVYYGFGFLAGCVLFYFIVMIRLERYTRRLPYYILSIQPVVAEDKSGVFTRIGYFMDEKLERRTSVDRN
;
A
#
# COMPACT_ATOMS: atom_id res chain seq x y z
N GLU A 1 -15.53 2.62 5.34
CA GLU A 1 -16.03 3.55 4.32
C GLU A 1 -15.19 3.53 3.04
N ILE A 2 -13.84 3.58 3.11
CA ILE A 2 -12.96 3.52 1.91
C ILE A 2 -13.14 2.21 1.14
N ALA A 3 -13.23 1.08 1.83
CA ALA A 3 -13.43 -0.23 1.19
C ALA A 3 -14.80 -0.34 0.49
N GLN A 4 -15.86 0.24 1.06
CA GLN A 4 -17.18 0.28 0.45
C GLN A 4 -17.21 1.18 -0.80
N CYS A 5 -16.50 2.29 -0.77
CA CYS A 5 -16.38 3.19 -1.93
C CYS A 5 -15.61 2.51 -3.08
N LEU A 6 -14.55 1.76 -2.77
CA LEU A 6 -13.79 1.00 -3.76
C LEU A 6 -14.63 -0.11 -4.39
N VAL A 7 -15.35 -0.89 -3.59
CA VAL A 7 -16.25 -1.95 -4.07
C VAL A 7 -17.39 -1.38 -4.91
N GLY A 8 -17.95 -0.24 -4.51
CA GLY A 8 -18.97 0.46 -5.30
C GLY A 8 -18.45 0.99 -6.64
N SER A 9 -17.26 1.53 -6.66
CA SER A 9 -16.56 1.98 -7.87
C SER A 9 -16.29 0.82 -8.83
N GLU A 10 -15.91 -0.33 -8.34
CA GLU A 10 -15.65 -1.53 -9.15
C GLU A 10 -16.91 -2.13 -9.76
N MET A 11 -18.00 -2.16 -9.00
CA MET A 11 -19.32 -2.55 -9.54
C MET A 11 -19.74 -1.64 -10.70
N CYS A 12 -19.55 -0.32 -10.57
CA CYS A 12 -19.80 0.65 -11.64
C CYS A 12 -18.90 0.47 -12.87
N ILE A 13 -17.61 0.19 -12.67
CA ILE A 13 -16.65 -0.04 -13.76
C ILE A 13 -17.00 -1.34 -14.48
N ARG A 14 -17.41 -2.37 -13.75
CA ARG A 14 -17.84 -3.66 -14.32
C ARG A 14 -19.06 -3.49 -15.20
N ASP A 15 -20.12 -2.85 -14.70
CA ASP A 15 -21.38 -2.69 -15.44
C ASP A 15 -21.22 -1.78 -16.68
N ARG A 16 -20.43 -0.70 -16.56
CA ARG A 16 -20.10 0.15 -17.70
C ARG A 16 -19.18 -0.55 -18.69
N GLY A 17 -18.18 -1.30 -18.22
CA GLY A 17 -17.28 -2.08 -19.05
C GLY A 17 -18.02 -3.17 -19.84
N GLU A 18 -18.96 -3.87 -19.23
CA GLU A 18 -19.81 -4.88 -19.90
C GLU A 18 -20.69 -4.24 -20.97
N SER A 19 -21.26 -3.06 -20.70
CA SER A 19 -22.06 -2.32 -21.67
C SER A 19 -21.20 -1.83 -22.84
N LEU A 20 -19.99 -1.36 -22.56
CA LEU A 20 -19.05 -0.86 -23.58
C LEU A 20 -18.51 -1.99 -24.47
N LEU A 21 -18.26 -3.17 -23.90
CA LEU A 21 -17.86 -4.36 -24.66
C LEU A 21 -18.96 -4.85 -25.60
N LYS A 22 -20.25 -4.71 -25.23
CA LYS A 22 -21.38 -5.06 -26.10
C LYS A 22 -21.51 -4.15 -27.32
N TYR A 23 -21.05 -2.90 -27.21
CA TYR A 23 -21.07 -1.94 -28.32
C TYR A 23 -19.90 -2.09 -29.31
N LEU A 24 -18.82 -2.77 -28.89
CA LEU A 24 -17.71 -3.03 -29.81
C LEU A 24 -17.98 -4.26 -30.67
N PRO A 25 -17.97 -4.15 -32.01
CA PRO A 25 -18.24 -5.28 -32.91
C PRO A 25 -17.03 -6.21 -33.07
N LEU A 26 -16.45 -6.68 -31.96
CA LEU A 26 -15.23 -7.48 -31.93
C LEU A 26 -15.48 -8.99 -31.79
N GLY A 27 -16.74 -9.47 -31.96
CA GLY A 27 -17.05 -10.90 -31.92
C GLY A 27 -16.68 -11.58 -30.59
N PHE A 28 -16.95 -10.92 -29.47
CA PHE A 28 -16.62 -11.44 -28.14
C PHE A 28 -17.44 -12.70 -27.85
N ASN A 29 -16.75 -13.81 -27.59
CA ASN A 29 -17.33 -15.05 -27.10
C ASN A 29 -17.70 -14.95 -25.63
N ASP A 30 -18.71 -15.71 -25.16
CA ASP A 30 -19.13 -15.79 -23.75
C ASP A 30 -17.98 -16.09 -22.78
N LEU A 31 -16.95 -16.81 -23.22
CA LEU A 31 -15.71 -17.07 -22.50
C LEU A 31 -14.96 -15.78 -22.16
N MET A 32 -14.95 -14.81 -23.02
CA MET A 32 -14.23 -13.56 -22.86
C MET A 32 -14.89 -12.65 -21.81
N TYR A 33 -16.22 -12.69 -21.70
CA TYR A 33 -16.97 -12.05 -20.63
C TYR A 33 -16.64 -12.65 -19.26
N GLY A 34 -16.48 -13.97 -19.19
CA GLY A 34 -16.06 -14.66 -17.98
C GLY A 34 -14.66 -14.21 -17.50
N TYR A 35 -13.71 -14.12 -18.42
CA TYR A 35 -12.36 -13.62 -18.10
C TYR A 35 -12.35 -12.17 -17.65
N PHE A 36 -13.08 -11.30 -18.36
CA PHE A 36 -13.19 -9.89 -18.01
C PHE A 36 -13.73 -9.71 -16.58
N ARG A 37 -14.80 -10.43 -16.25
CA ARG A 37 -15.40 -10.41 -14.92
C ARG A 37 -14.44 -10.87 -13.83
N THR A 38 -13.72 -11.97 -14.07
CA THR A 38 -12.75 -12.52 -13.13
C THR A 38 -11.56 -11.58 -12.93
N LEU A 39 -11.07 -10.96 -14.02
CA LEU A 39 -10.00 -9.97 -13.96
C LEU A 39 -10.41 -8.71 -13.21
N CYS A 40 -11.62 -8.19 -13.42
CA CYS A 40 -12.12 -7.02 -12.69
C CYS A 40 -12.12 -7.27 -11.17
N VAL A 41 -12.60 -8.44 -10.73
CA VAL A 41 -12.58 -8.82 -9.31
C VAL A 41 -11.13 -8.95 -8.81
N GLY A 42 -10.25 -9.58 -9.59
CA GLY A 42 -8.83 -9.73 -9.24
C GLY A 42 -8.13 -8.39 -9.09
N TYR A 43 -8.33 -7.46 -10.03
CA TYR A 43 -7.76 -6.11 -9.94
C TYR A 43 -8.30 -5.31 -8.76
N GLY A 44 -9.56 -5.53 -8.37
CA GLY A 44 -10.12 -4.90 -7.19
C GLY A 44 -9.47 -5.33 -5.91
N ILE A 45 -9.32 -6.63 -5.73
CA ILE A 45 -8.61 -7.17 -4.58
C ILE A 45 -7.14 -6.68 -4.57
N TYR A 46 -6.52 -6.63 -5.76
CA TYR A 46 -5.16 -6.12 -5.91
C TYR A 46 -5.05 -4.64 -5.50
N ALA A 47 -6.00 -3.79 -5.91
CA ALA A 47 -6.01 -2.37 -5.57
C ALA A 47 -6.08 -2.15 -4.05
N VAL A 48 -6.96 -2.90 -3.35
CA VAL A 48 -7.06 -2.85 -1.88
C VAL A 48 -5.75 -3.31 -1.23
N ALA A 49 -5.19 -4.43 -1.68
CA ALA A 49 -3.93 -4.96 -1.15
C ALA A 49 -2.76 -4.00 -1.37
N ASN A 50 -2.70 -3.36 -2.55
CA ASN A 50 -1.68 -2.36 -2.87
C ASN A 50 -1.79 -1.12 -1.98
N THR A 51 -3.01 -0.65 -1.68
CA THR A 51 -3.24 0.45 -0.74
C THR A 51 -2.73 0.09 0.66
N MET A 52 -3.00 -1.12 1.13
CA MET A 52 -2.46 -1.61 2.43
C MET A 52 -0.93 -1.73 2.40
N LEU A 53 -0.33 -2.11 1.27
CA LEU A 53 1.12 -2.13 1.09
C LEU A 53 1.72 -0.74 1.20
N LEU A 54 1.08 0.28 0.61
CA LEU A 54 1.50 1.68 0.74
C LEU A 54 1.45 2.16 2.19
N LEU A 55 0.42 1.77 2.95
CA LEU A 55 0.36 2.05 4.39
C LEU A 55 1.53 1.38 5.14
N LEU A 56 1.88 0.15 4.78
CA LEU A 56 3.01 -0.55 5.37
C LEU A 56 4.34 0.16 5.07
N LEU A 57 4.52 0.68 3.85
CA LEU A 57 5.65 1.52 3.47
C LEU A 57 5.67 2.84 4.25
N TYR A 58 4.53 3.46 4.45
CA TYR A 58 4.41 4.67 5.27
C TYR A 58 4.87 4.44 6.72
N PHE A 59 4.62 3.28 7.27
CA PHE A 59 5.11 2.86 8.58
C PHE A 59 6.60 2.44 8.60
N THR A 60 7.33 2.64 7.49
CA THR A 60 8.77 2.33 7.36
C THR A 60 9.15 0.84 7.46
N ASP A 61 8.19 -0.09 7.33
CA ASP A 61 8.48 -1.53 7.25
C ASP A 61 8.87 -1.96 5.82
N TYR A 62 10.00 -1.45 5.32
CA TYR A 62 10.48 -1.75 3.97
C TYR A 62 10.74 -3.24 3.74
N ARG A 63 11.22 -3.97 4.77
CA ARG A 63 11.49 -5.42 4.65
C ARG A 63 10.20 -6.22 4.49
N GLY A 64 9.15 -5.82 5.19
CA GLY A 64 7.84 -6.44 5.07
C GLY A 64 7.19 -6.20 3.72
N ALA A 65 7.24 -4.96 3.24
CA ALA A 65 6.71 -4.59 1.95
C ALA A 65 7.44 -5.29 0.79
N LEU A 66 8.78 -5.34 0.84
CA LEU A 66 9.59 -6.06 -0.15
C LEU A 66 9.26 -7.55 -0.17
N ALA A 67 9.20 -8.20 1.00
CA ALA A 67 8.87 -9.62 1.10
C ALA A 67 7.47 -9.91 0.52
N ALA A 68 6.46 -9.09 0.84
CA ALA A 68 5.12 -9.24 0.31
C ALA A 68 5.08 -9.10 -1.21
N SER A 69 5.80 -8.13 -1.79
CA SER A 69 5.88 -7.92 -3.24
C SER A 69 6.58 -9.08 -3.96
N VAL A 70 7.66 -9.61 -3.39
CA VAL A 70 8.36 -10.77 -3.96
C VAL A 70 7.48 -12.01 -3.91
N ILE A 71 6.79 -12.27 -2.79
CA ILE A 71 5.89 -13.42 -2.67
C ILE A 71 4.72 -13.28 -3.66
N PHE A 72 4.21 -12.06 -3.88
CA PHE A 72 3.18 -11.81 -4.88
C PHE A 72 3.68 -12.11 -6.30
N ALA A 73 4.86 -11.62 -6.67
CA ALA A 73 5.45 -11.84 -7.99
C ALA A 73 5.71 -13.34 -8.27
N VAL A 74 6.30 -14.05 -7.31
CA VAL A 74 6.54 -15.49 -7.41
C VAL A 74 5.22 -16.25 -7.41
N GLY A 75 4.30 -15.92 -6.50
CA GLY A 75 3.00 -16.57 -6.39
C GLY A 75 2.16 -16.45 -7.67
N THR A 76 2.05 -15.26 -8.24
CA THR A 76 1.34 -15.05 -9.51
C THR A 76 2.01 -15.79 -10.66
N SER A 77 3.33 -15.83 -10.73
CA SER A 77 4.05 -16.58 -11.75
C SER A 77 3.78 -18.09 -11.64
N VAL A 78 3.85 -18.63 -10.43
CA VAL A 78 3.59 -20.07 -10.19
C VAL A 78 2.14 -20.42 -10.52
N PHE A 79 1.17 -19.63 -10.04
CA PHE A 79 -0.24 -19.86 -10.32
C PHE A 79 -0.58 -19.73 -11.81
N THR A 80 0.08 -18.80 -12.51
CA THR A 80 -0.07 -18.67 -13.96
C THR A 80 0.45 -19.90 -14.70
N VAL A 81 1.63 -20.40 -14.31
CA VAL A 81 2.18 -21.63 -14.91
C VAL A 81 1.28 -22.83 -14.64
N ILE A 82 0.79 -22.99 -13.42
CA ILE A 82 -0.16 -24.07 -13.08
C ILE A 82 -1.45 -23.94 -13.91
N SER A 83 -1.96 -22.71 -14.10
CA SER A 83 -3.14 -22.42 -14.89
C SER A 83 -3.00 -22.84 -16.37
N LEU A 84 -1.77 -22.82 -16.92
CA LEU A 84 -1.50 -23.29 -18.29
C LEU A 84 -1.72 -24.79 -18.48
N PHE A 85 -1.61 -25.59 -17.42
CA PHE A 85 -1.90 -27.02 -17.44
C PHE A 85 -3.39 -27.34 -17.27
N CYS A 86 -4.20 -26.35 -16.90
CA CYS A 86 -5.63 -26.49 -16.71
C CYS A 86 -6.41 -26.15 -18.01
N PRO A 87 -7.68 -26.60 -18.17
CA PRO A 87 -8.54 -26.18 -19.26
C PRO A 87 -8.65 -24.65 -19.35
N GLN A 88 -8.83 -24.14 -20.56
CA GLN A 88 -8.86 -22.69 -20.87
C GLN A 88 -9.78 -21.85 -19.97
N VAL A 89 -10.84 -22.45 -19.45
CA VAL A 89 -11.80 -21.78 -18.54
C VAL A 89 -11.14 -21.26 -17.25
N TYR A 90 -10.00 -21.82 -16.83
CA TYR A 90 -9.33 -21.49 -15.56
C TYR A 90 -8.20 -20.47 -15.67
N TYR A 91 -7.88 -19.96 -16.85
CA TYR A 91 -6.72 -19.06 -17.04
C TYR A 91 -6.80 -17.76 -16.23
N GLY A 92 -7.99 -17.22 -16.00
CA GLY A 92 -8.17 -16.02 -15.16
C GLY A 92 -8.06 -16.27 -13.66
N PHE A 93 -8.29 -17.50 -13.21
CA PHE A 93 -8.27 -17.83 -11.78
C PHE A 93 -6.88 -17.84 -11.17
N GLY A 94 -5.83 -18.10 -11.96
CA GLY A 94 -4.45 -18.06 -11.49
C GLY A 94 -4.06 -16.68 -10.97
N PHE A 95 -4.40 -15.64 -11.70
CA PHE A 95 -4.19 -14.25 -11.26
C PHE A 95 -5.03 -13.89 -10.03
N LEU A 96 -6.31 -14.26 -10.03
CA LEU A 96 -7.20 -14.01 -8.90
C LEU A 96 -6.66 -14.66 -7.60
N ALA A 97 -6.22 -15.92 -7.68
CA ALA A 97 -5.62 -16.62 -6.53
C ALA A 97 -4.37 -15.92 -6.03
N GLY A 98 -3.51 -15.43 -6.93
CA GLY A 98 -2.34 -14.62 -6.59
C GLY A 98 -2.70 -13.33 -5.85
N CYS A 99 -3.73 -12.62 -6.32
CA CYS A 99 -4.22 -11.39 -5.68
C CYS A 99 -4.80 -11.63 -4.28
N VAL A 100 -5.57 -12.70 -4.11
CA VAL A 100 -6.14 -13.11 -2.81
C VAL A 100 -5.02 -13.45 -1.82
N LEU A 101 -4.03 -14.24 -2.26
CA LEU A 101 -2.88 -14.59 -1.44
C LEU A 101 -2.09 -13.34 -1.01
N PHE A 102 -1.85 -12.43 -1.94
CA PHE A 102 -1.19 -11.15 -1.67
C PHE A 102 -1.95 -10.31 -0.64
N TYR A 103 -3.28 -10.21 -0.79
CA TYR A 103 -4.14 -9.50 0.15
C TYR A 103 -3.99 -10.05 1.57
N PHE A 104 -4.07 -11.37 1.76
CA PHE A 104 -3.93 -11.99 3.07
C PHE A 104 -2.56 -11.76 3.69
N ILE A 105 -1.48 -11.86 2.90
CA ILE A 105 -0.12 -11.64 3.39
C ILE A 105 0.05 -10.21 3.90
N VAL A 106 -0.38 -9.22 3.11
CA VAL A 106 -0.28 -7.81 3.48
C VAL A 106 -1.15 -7.50 4.69
N MET A 107 -2.37 -8.05 4.73
CA MET A 107 -3.31 -7.88 5.85
C MET A 107 -2.71 -8.41 7.17
N ILE A 108 -2.21 -9.65 7.18
CA ILE A 108 -1.59 -10.25 8.37
C ILE A 108 -0.36 -9.46 8.80
N ARG A 109 0.42 -8.99 7.83
CA ARG A 109 1.61 -8.19 8.11
C ARG A 109 1.26 -6.85 8.74
N LEU A 110 0.29 -6.16 8.16
CA LEU A 110 -0.21 -4.88 8.65
C LEU A 110 -0.79 -5.02 10.07
N GLU A 111 -1.59 -6.05 10.31
CA GLU A 111 -2.18 -6.32 11.63
C GLU A 111 -1.10 -6.58 12.69
N ARG A 112 -0.09 -7.40 12.37
CA ARG A 112 1.03 -7.66 13.29
C ARG A 112 1.83 -6.39 13.58
N TYR A 113 2.03 -5.56 12.58
CA TYR A 113 2.76 -4.30 12.74
C TYR A 113 1.96 -3.32 13.58
N THR A 114 0.67 -3.14 13.29
CA THR A 114 -0.22 -2.22 14.02
C THR A 114 -0.37 -2.61 15.49
N ARG A 115 -0.42 -3.88 15.82
CA ARG A 115 -0.45 -4.35 17.22
C ARG A 115 0.81 -4.02 18.00
N ARG A 116 1.96 -3.89 17.34
CA ARG A 116 3.26 -3.55 17.95
C ARG A 116 3.59 -2.05 17.85
N LEU A 117 2.83 -1.30 17.09
CA LEU A 117 3.05 0.12 16.83
C LEU A 117 3.14 0.97 18.12
N PRO A 118 2.28 0.81 19.14
CA PRO A 118 2.39 1.56 20.38
C PRO A 118 3.74 1.34 21.08
N TYR A 119 4.24 0.12 21.06
CA TYR A 119 5.53 -0.22 21.66
C TYR A 119 6.68 0.44 20.87
N TYR A 120 6.66 0.41 19.54
CA TYR A 120 7.70 1.01 18.72
C TYR A 120 7.72 2.55 18.83
N ILE A 121 6.56 3.19 18.84
CA ILE A 121 6.48 4.65 18.98
C ILE A 121 7.00 5.08 20.35
N LEU A 122 6.63 4.37 21.42
CA LEU A 122 7.06 4.68 22.77
C LEU A 122 8.54 4.34 23.02
N SER A 123 9.10 3.33 22.33
CA SER A 123 10.50 2.92 22.53
C SER A 123 11.51 3.67 21.64
N ILE A 124 11.07 4.23 20.52
CA ILE A 124 11.95 4.92 19.55
C ILE A 124 11.95 6.44 19.79
N GLN A 125 10.92 6.98 20.43
CA GLN A 125 10.99 8.38 20.84
C GLN A 125 11.97 8.49 22.03
N PRO A 126 13.15 9.09 21.85
CA PRO A 126 13.99 9.39 22.98
C PRO A 126 13.18 10.33 23.89
N VAL A 127 12.97 9.91 25.13
CA VAL A 127 12.25 10.69 26.17
C VAL A 127 12.93 12.03 26.43
N VAL A 128 14.19 12.16 26.01
CA VAL A 128 14.96 13.39 25.98
C VAL A 128 15.47 13.53 24.55
N ALA A 129 15.03 14.56 23.84
CA ALA A 129 15.68 14.97 22.61
C ALA A 129 17.13 15.30 22.98
N GLU A 130 18.06 14.38 22.68
CA GLU A 130 19.48 14.72 22.69
C GLU A 130 19.64 15.87 21.70
N ASP A 131 19.91 17.05 22.25
CA ASP A 131 20.07 18.31 21.52
C ASP A 131 21.32 18.15 20.63
N LYS A 132 21.13 17.47 19.48
CA LYS A 132 22.13 17.50 18.43
C LYS A 132 22.21 18.94 17.98
N SER A 133 23.20 19.67 18.55
CA SER A 133 23.51 21.03 18.19
C SER A 133 23.71 21.15 16.68
N GLY A 134 22.62 21.34 15.96
CA GLY A 134 22.62 21.69 14.54
C GLY A 134 23.16 23.09 14.37
N VAL A 135 23.61 23.43 13.17
CA VAL A 135 24.11 24.76 12.83
C VAL A 135 23.09 25.84 13.23
N PHE A 136 21.81 25.57 13.10
CA PHE A 136 20.72 26.49 13.49
C PHE A 136 20.60 26.68 15.00
N THR A 137 20.82 25.67 15.80
CA THR A 137 20.80 25.72 17.26
C THR A 137 21.98 26.58 17.75
N ARG A 138 23.16 26.46 17.13
CA ARG A 138 24.31 27.31 17.40
C ARG A 138 24.05 28.77 17.08
N ILE A 139 23.39 29.06 15.97
CA ILE A 139 23.02 30.42 15.58
C ILE A 139 22.00 30.99 16.60
N GLY A 140 21.05 30.20 17.05
CA GLY A 140 20.06 30.56 18.06
C GLY A 140 20.73 30.98 19.39
N TYR A 141 21.61 30.13 19.91
CA TYR A 141 22.37 30.46 21.14
C TYR A 141 23.24 31.71 20.99
N PHE A 142 23.88 31.89 19.83
CA PHE A 142 24.71 33.09 19.58
C PHE A 142 23.87 34.38 19.49
N MET A 143 22.64 34.28 18.98
CA MET A 143 21.74 35.45 18.95
C MET A 143 21.19 35.78 20.33
N ASP A 144 20.88 34.79 21.13
CA ASP A 144 20.36 34.97 22.49
C ASP A 144 21.41 35.60 23.42
N GLU A 145 22.65 35.12 23.36
CA GLU A 145 23.77 35.69 24.08
C GLU A 145 24.04 37.17 23.69
N LYS A 146 23.86 37.49 22.40
CA LYS A 146 24.05 38.87 21.92
C LYS A 146 22.93 39.82 22.36
N LEU A 147 21.70 39.30 22.48
CA LEU A 147 20.55 40.04 23.00
C LEU A 147 20.68 40.30 24.51
N GLU A 148 21.12 39.31 25.29
CA GLU A 148 21.36 39.49 26.73
C GLU A 148 22.45 40.52 27.02
N ARG A 149 23.52 40.53 26.23
CA ARG A 149 24.56 41.57 26.37
C ARG A 149 24.06 42.98 26.05
N ARG A 150 23.15 43.15 25.11
CA ARG A 150 22.53 44.45 24.81
C ARG A 150 21.61 44.93 25.92
N THR A 151 20.77 44.02 26.44
CA THR A 151 19.87 44.39 27.55
C THR A 151 20.57 44.65 28.86
N SER A 152 21.76 44.07 29.10
CA SER A 152 22.57 44.39 30.28
C SER A 152 23.30 45.74 30.18
N VAL A 153 23.65 46.21 28.97
CA VAL A 153 24.26 47.51 28.73
C VAL A 153 23.23 48.64 28.83
N ASP A 154 21.97 48.41 28.43
CA ASP A 154 20.91 49.43 28.51
C ASP A 154 20.34 49.60 29.94
N ARG A 155 20.74 48.77 30.91
CA ARG A 155 20.25 48.82 32.30
C ARG A 155 21.23 49.48 33.26
N ASN A 156 22.42 49.93 32.82
CA ASN A 156 23.42 50.70 33.56
C ASN A 156 23.50 52.14 33.05
#